data_0bcafdbcb39d889958d1ab9d41000823
#
_entry.id   0bcafdbcb39d889958d1ab9d41000823
#
_cell.length_a   1.000
_cell.length_b   1.000
_cell.length_c   1.000
_cell.angle_alpha   90.00
_cell.angle_beta   90.00
_cell.angle_gamma   90.00
#
_symmetry.space_group_name_H-M   'P 1'
#
loop_
_entity.id
_entity.type
_entity.pdbx_description
1 polymer ?
#
loop_
_entity_poly.entity_id
_entity_poly.type
_entity_poly.pdbx_seq_one_letter_code
_entity_poly.pdbx_strand_id
1 'polypeptide(L)'
;MIHDPRYRHLRLRALIGAAAGIVAGILFANWRIGLTAAIIAVIADTVYRARTVSSIPAWRRASAAERRTEVQLRKLERSGFRTLHARAIPGSEAQIDHLVVGPTGVYAVDSEKWDKRLPVRVQSHRKLFHGPFNRKPRLDEARWEATQASQLISEALGREITIVPSLAIYGPPIPWRILNIREVDVFSGGLVRKWITKREKSLTIAEIDAIYSAAEQVLPPRYE
;
A
#
# COMPACT_ATOMS: atom_id res chain seq x y z
N MET A 1 31.07 -22.22 -4.52
CA MET A 1 30.68 -20.87 -4.94
C MET A 1 29.28 -20.93 -5.49
N ILE A 2 28.43 -19.98 -5.15
CA ILE A 2 27.01 -19.80 -5.47
C ILE A 2 26.07 -20.72 -4.68
N HIS A 3 26.00 -20.49 -3.36
CA HIS A 3 24.91 -20.98 -2.48
C HIS A 3 24.03 -19.80 -2.03
N ASP A 4 23.62 -18.94 -2.98
CA ASP A 4 22.71 -17.84 -2.68
C ASP A 4 21.26 -18.37 -2.71
N PRO A 5 20.52 -18.35 -1.59
CA PRO A 5 19.14 -18.83 -1.52
C PRO A 5 18.19 -18.12 -2.49
N ARG A 6 18.59 -16.94 -2.98
CA ARG A 6 17.82 -16.18 -3.98
C ARG A 6 17.70 -16.87 -5.33
N TYR A 7 18.62 -17.76 -5.71
CA TYR A 7 18.61 -18.47 -6.98
C TYR A 7 18.02 -19.89 -6.91
N ARG A 8 17.66 -20.37 -5.71
CA ARG A 8 17.11 -21.73 -5.51
C ARG A 8 15.80 -21.94 -6.28
N HIS A 9 14.94 -20.93 -6.33
CA HIS A 9 13.67 -21.01 -7.06
C HIS A 9 13.85 -20.93 -8.58
N LEU A 10 14.85 -20.20 -9.08
CA LEU A 10 15.15 -20.15 -10.51
C LEU A 10 15.64 -21.50 -11.02
N ARG A 11 16.49 -22.18 -10.24
CA ARG A 11 16.97 -23.53 -10.56
C ARG A 11 15.84 -24.55 -10.59
N LEU A 12 14.93 -24.51 -9.61
CA LEU A 12 13.78 -25.42 -9.56
C LEU A 12 12.85 -25.20 -10.77
N ARG A 13 12.61 -23.96 -11.16
CA ARG A 13 11.81 -23.62 -12.35
C ARG A 13 12.46 -24.09 -13.65
N ALA A 14 13.75 -23.90 -13.77
CA ALA A 14 14.51 -24.39 -14.92
C ALA A 14 14.45 -25.92 -15.01
N LEU A 15 14.54 -26.63 -13.89
CA LEU A 15 14.42 -28.10 -13.84
C LEU A 15 13.01 -28.58 -14.24
N ILE A 16 11.95 -27.95 -13.74
CA ILE A 16 10.56 -28.30 -14.11
C ILE A 16 10.32 -28.07 -15.58
N GLY A 17 10.75 -26.92 -16.11
CA GLY A 17 10.62 -26.61 -17.53
C GLY A 17 11.43 -27.58 -18.41
N ALA A 18 12.68 -27.89 -18.05
CA ALA A 18 13.52 -28.81 -18.77
C ALA A 18 12.93 -30.23 -18.78
N ALA A 19 12.45 -30.72 -17.62
CA ALA A 19 11.83 -32.04 -17.53
C ALA A 19 10.59 -32.17 -18.44
N ALA A 20 9.68 -31.20 -18.38
CA ALA A 20 8.48 -31.14 -19.19
C ALA A 20 8.82 -31.08 -20.72
N GLY A 21 9.83 -30.26 -21.07
CA GLY A 21 10.28 -30.12 -22.43
C GLY A 21 10.92 -31.41 -23.03
N ILE A 22 11.76 -32.08 -22.23
CA ILE A 22 12.39 -33.34 -22.63
C ILE A 22 11.34 -34.43 -22.84
N VAL A 23 10.42 -34.59 -21.88
CA VAL A 23 9.36 -35.61 -21.98
C VAL A 23 8.49 -35.37 -23.21
N ALA A 24 8.03 -34.13 -23.44
CA ALA A 24 7.21 -33.80 -24.59
C ALA A 24 8.00 -33.93 -25.92
N GLY A 25 9.26 -33.52 -25.94
CA GLY A 25 10.13 -33.65 -27.13
C GLY A 25 10.34 -35.10 -27.55
N ILE A 26 10.51 -36.01 -26.57
CA ILE A 26 10.66 -37.45 -26.83
C ILE A 26 9.34 -38.09 -27.31
N LEU A 27 8.23 -37.80 -26.61
CA LEU A 27 6.91 -38.36 -26.91
C LEU A 27 6.41 -38.01 -28.30
N PHE A 28 6.68 -36.79 -28.74
CA PHE A 28 6.22 -36.32 -30.07
C PHE A 28 7.31 -36.28 -31.12
N ALA A 29 8.51 -36.79 -30.84
CA ALA A 29 9.69 -36.78 -31.72
C ALA A 29 9.95 -35.40 -32.38
N ASN A 30 9.61 -34.32 -31.70
CA ASN A 30 9.67 -32.96 -32.22
C ASN A 30 10.16 -31.97 -31.15
N TRP A 31 11.34 -31.40 -31.34
CA TRP A 31 11.97 -30.49 -30.41
C TRP A 31 11.17 -29.18 -30.20
N ARG A 32 10.40 -28.73 -31.24
CA ARG A 32 9.55 -27.52 -31.13
C ARG A 32 8.41 -27.74 -30.15
N ILE A 33 7.81 -28.91 -30.13
CA ILE A 33 6.77 -29.29 -29.17
C ILE A 33 7.36 -29.34 -27.75
N GLY A 34 8.57 -29.91 -27.63
CA GLY A 34 9.29 -29.91 -26.34
C GLY A 34 9.57 -28.51 -25.80
N LEU A 35 10.03 -27.60 -26.66
CA LEU A 35 10.28 -26.21 -26.26
C LEU A 35 8.99 -25.50 -25.84
N THR A 36 7.91 -25.67 -26.60
CA THR A 36 6.60 -25.06 -26.24
C THR A 36 6.08 -25.61 -24.92
N ALA A 37 6.18 -26.92 -24.69
CA ALA A 37 5.78 -27.54 -23.41
C ALA A 37 6.61 -27.03 -22.24
N ALA A 38 7.92 -26.84 -22.43
CA ALA A 38 8.79 -26.26 -21.39
C ALA A 38 8.35 -24.83 -21.01
N ILE A 39 8.08 -23.98 -21.99
CA ILE A 39 7.62 -22.60 -21.77
C ILE A 39 6.27 -22.59 -21.03
N ILE A 40 5.30 -23.40 -21.49
CA ILE A 40 3.99 -23.53 -20.88
C ILE A 40 4.11 -23.99 -19.41
N ALA A 41 4.97 -25.00 -19.15
CA ALA A 41 5.17 -25.51 -17.79
C ALA A 41 5.74 -24.44 -16.84
N VAL A 42 6.71 -23.64 -17.31
CA VAL A 42 7.28 -22.53 -16.51
C VAL A 42 6.24 -21.43 -16.26
N ILE A 43 5.43 -21.09 -17.27
CA ILE A 43 4.35 -20.11 -17.11
C ILE A 43 3.28 -20.64 -16.13
N ALA A 44 2.86 -21.89 -16.29
CA ALA A 44 1.87 -22.54 -15.43
C ALA A 44 2.36 -22.62 -13.98
N ASP A 45 3.62 -23.02 -13.74
CA ASP A 45 4.21 -23.03 -12.39
C ASP A 45 4.26 -21.63 -11.80
N THR A 46 4.61 -20.63 -12.60
CA THR A 46 4.65 -19.23 -12.16
C THR A 46 3.26 -18.72 -11.76
N VAL A 47 2.24 -18.99 -12.58
CA VAL A 47 0.85 -18.60 -12.32
C VAL A 47 0.29 -19.38 -11.14
N TYR A 48 0.53 -20.67 -11.07
CA TYR A 48 0.10 -21.52 -9.96
C TYR A 48 0.67 -21.04 -8.63
N ARG A 49 1.98 -20.79 -8.56
CA ARG A 49 2.63 -20.27 -7.35
C ARG A 49 2.17 -18.85 -7.00
N ALA A 50 1.98 -17.98 -7.99
CA ALA A 50 1.42 -16.65 -7.73
C ALA A 50 0.01 -16.71 -7.12
N ARG A 51 -0.75 -17.77 -7.41
CA ARG A 51 -2.09 -17.99 -6.86
C ARG A 51 -2.10 -18.78 -5.55
N THR A 52 -1.20 -19.73 -5.37
CA THR A 52 -1.24 -20.68 -4.24
C THR A 52 -0.22 -20.39 -3.14
N VAL A 53 0.92 -19.78 -3.46
CA VAL A 53 1.99 -19.49 -2.47
C VAL A 53 1.74 -18.20 -1.71
N SER A 54 0.77 -17.37 -2.11
CA SER A 54 0.30 -16.30 -1.26
C SER A 54 -0.62 -16.92 -0.19
N SER A 55 -0.09 -17.18 0.98
CA SER A 55 -0.85 -17.58 2.18
C SER A 55 -1.89 -16.51 2.60
N ILE A 56 -1.81 -15.33 1.99
CA ILE A 56 -2.73 -14.21 2.23
C ILE A 56 -3.88 -14.33 1.23
N PRO A 57 -5.13 -14.51 1.69
CA PRO A 57 -6.32 -14.49 0.83
C PRO A 57 -6.39 -13.24 -0.06
N ALA A 58 -7.00 -13.35 -1.24
CA ALA A 58 -7.03 -12.23 -2.20
C ALA A 58 -7.63 -10.94 -1.62
N TRP A 59 -8.62 -11.06 -0.72
CA TRP A 59 -9.25 -9.93 -0.02
C TRP A 59 -8.36 -9.30 1.07
N ARG A 60 -7.31 -9.99 1.53
CA ARG A 60 -6.31 -9.48 2.46
C ARG A 60 -5.09 -8.84 1.79
N ARG A 61 -5.02 -8.85 0.46
CA ARG A 61 -3.87 -8.27 -0.26
C ARG A 61 -4.06 -6.77 -0.40
N ALA A 62 -2.98 -6.04 -0.20
CA ALA A 62 -2.94 -4.61 -0.49
C ALA A 62 -3.48 -4.31 -1.90
N SER A 63 -4.34 -3.33 -2.01
CA SER A 63 -4.91 -2.88 -3.29
C SER A 63 -3.82 -2.33 -4.22
N ALA A 64 -4.15 -2.19 -5.51
CA ALA A 64 -3.22 -1.56 -6.45
C ALA A 64 -2.95 -0.08 -6.12
N ALA A 65 -3.88 0.60 -5.43
CA ALA A 65 -3.70 1.96 -4.96
C ALA A 65 -2.71 2.02 -3.80
N GLU A 66 -2.90 1.19 -2.78
CA GLU A 66 -1.99 1.07 -1.63
C GLU A 66 -0.55 0.78 -2.08
N ARG A 67 -0.35 -0.22 -2.96
CA ARG A 67 0.99 -0.52 -3.49
C ARG A 67 1.64 0.66 -4.23
N ARG A 68 0.85 1.48 -4.94
CA ARG A 68 1.37 2.67 -5.61
C ARG A 68 1.77 3.74 -4.60
N THR A 69 1.00 3.93 -3.56
CA THR A 69 1.32 4.84 -2.45
C THR A 69 2.57 4.36 -1.72
N GLU A 70 2.65 3.09 -1.36
CA GLU A 70 3.83 2.49 -0.72
C GLU A 70 5.12 2.78 -1.50
N VAL A 71 5.12 2.55 -2.83
CA VAL A 71 6.30 2.84 -3.68
C VAL A 71 6.70 4.32 -3.63
N GLN A 72 5.73 5.23 -3.50
CA GLN A 72 6.03 6.65 -3.37
C GLN A 72 6.57 7.00 -1.98
N LEU A 73 6.00 6.42 -0.93
CA LEU A 73 6.40 6.65 0.46
C LEU A 73 7.81 6.11 0.74
N ARG A 74 8.16 4.95 0.20
CA ARG A 74 9.52 4.38 0.32
C ARG A 74 10.61 5.34 -0.18
N LYS A 75 10.30 6.21 -1.15
CA LYS A 75 11.24 7.23 -1.62
C LYS A 75 11.48 8.34 -0.59
N LEU A 76 10.60 8.50 0.41
CA LEU A 76 10.72 9.48 1.48
C LEU A 76 11.64 9.00 2.61
N GLU A 77 11.94 7.72 2.72
CA GLU A 77 12.82 7.16 3.75
C GLU A 77 14.19 7.83 3.73
N ARG A 78 14.72 8.13 2.54
CA ARG A 78 15.99 8.86 2.37
C ARG A 78 15.94 10.32 2.87
N SER A 79 14.74 10.84 3.10
CA SER A 79 14.51 12.19 3.61
C SER A 79 14.13 12.22 5.09
N GLY A 80 14.39 11.12 5.82
CA GLY A 80 14.15 10.99 7.25
C GLY A 80 12.70 10.68 7.63
N PHE A 81 11.89 10.17 6.68
CA PHE A 81 10.57 9.66 6.98
C PHE A 81 10.62 8.16 7.26
N ARG A 82 9.74 7.69 8.14
CA ARG A 82 9.49 6.28 8.43
C ARG A 82 8.04 5.94 8.11
N THR A 83 7.79 4.74 7.62
CA THR A 83 6.45 4.33 7.19
C THR A 83 6.06 2.98 7.78
N LEU A 84 4.82 2.88 8.23
CA LEU A 84 4.16 1.63 8.61
C LEU A 84 3.00 1.40 7.64
N HIS A 85 2.84 0.16 7.21
CA HIS A 85 1.80 -0.20 6.23
C HIS A 85 0.84 -1.24 6.83
N ALA A 86 -0.43 -1.18 6.41
CA ALA A 86 -1.48 -2.13 6.79
C ALA A 86 -1.51 -2.39 8.31
N ARG A 87 -1.78 -1.33 9.08
CA ARG A 87 -1.84 -1.43 10.55
C ARG A 87 -3.27 -1.53 11.04
N ALA A 88 -3.55 -2.53 11.85
CA ALA A 88 -4.87 -2.70 12.45
C ALA A 88 -5.08 -1.69 13.59
N ILE A 89 -6.31 -1.22 13.74
CA ILE A 89 -6.73 -0.43 14.91
C ILE A 89 -7.34 -1.39 15.92
N PRO A 90 -6.70 -1.58 17.10
CA PRO A 90 -7.19 -2.50 18.12
C PRO A 90 -8.66 -2.25 18.50
N GLY A 91 -9.43 -3.34 18.66
CA GLY A 91 -10.85 -3.26 19.00
C GLY A 91 -11.78 -2.88 17.85
N SER A 92 -11.27 -2.81 16.62
CA SER A 92 -12.09 -2.52 15.43
C SER A 92 -11.69 -3.38 14.23
N GLU A 93 -12.53 -3.39 13.19
CA GLU A 93 -12.22 -4.02 11.90
C GLU A 93 -11.46 -3.07 10.95
N ALA A 94 -11.24 -1.82 11.36
CA ALA A 94 -10.59 -0.80 10.57
C ALA A 94 -9.07 -0.96 10.53
N GLN A 95 -8.46 -0.35 9.52
CA GLN A 95 -7.01 -0.37 9.34
C GLN A 95 -6.52 0.98 8.82
N ILE A 96 -5.28 1.28 9.08
CA ILE A 96 -4.55 2.37 8.44
C ILE A 96 -3.75 1.78 7.28
N ASP A 97 -4.02 2.22 6.06
CA ASP A 97 -3.27 1.77 4.89
C ASP A 97 -1.79 2.11 5.01
N HIS A 98 -1.50 3.37 5.33
CA HIS A 98 -0.14 3.86 5.51
C HIS A 98 -0.09 4.92 6.62
N LEU A 99 0.71 4.67 7.66
CA LEU A 99 1.10 5.67 8.64
C LEU A 99 2.50 6.17 8.29
N VAL A 100 2.66 7.48 8.17
CA VAL A 100 3.93 8.12 7.81
C VAL A 100 4.35 9.05 8.94
N VAL A 101 5.54 8.84 9.49
CA VAL A 101 6.15 9.69 10.52
C VAL A 101 7.41 10.32 9.95
N GLY A 102 7.53 11.62 10.04
CA GLY A 102 8.71 12.29 9.49
C GLY A 102 8.87 13.74 9.92
N PRO A 103 9.88 14.43 9.40
CA PRO A 103 10.24 15.79 9.83
C PRO A 103 9.08 16.80 9.78
N THR A 104 8.12 16.59 8.91
CA THR A 104 6.99 17.51 8.71
C THR A 104 5.73 17.12 9.49
N GLY A 105 5.76 16.06 10.27
CA GLY A 105 4.63 15.59 11.08
C GLY A 105 4.26 14.12 10.89
N VAL A 106 3.05 13.75 11.32
CA VAL A 106 2.50 12.41 11.24
C VAL A 106 1.25 12.40 10.35
N TYR A 107 1.15 11.41 9.47
CA TYR A 107 0.12 11.35 8.42
C TYR A 107 -0.49 9.95 8.35
N ALA A 108 -1.81 9.87 8.30
CA ALA A 108 -2.54 8.68 7.88
C ALA A 108 -2.96 8.87 6.41
N VAL A 109 -2.51 7.97 5.55
CA VAL A 109 -2.76 8.05 4.11
C VAL A 109 -3.58 6.85 3.66
N ASP A 110 -4.83 7.09 3.37
CA ASP A 110 -5.70 6.12 2.72
C ASP A 110 -5.54 6.16 1.21
N SER A 111 -5.60 5.00 0.58
CA SER A 111 -5.31 4.84 -0.85
C SER A 111 -6.47 4.20 -1.58
N GLU A 112 -7.19 5.00 -2.35
CA GLU A 112 -8.38 4.59 -3.06
C GLU A 112 -8.16 4.52 -4.58
N LYS A 113 -8.61 3.42 -5.19
CA LYS A 113 -8.70 3.32 -6.66
C LYS A 113 -10.15 3.50 -7.09
N TRP A 114 -10.42 4.61 -7.77
CA TRP A 114 -11.75 4.94 -8.29
C TRP A 114 -11.86 4.72 -9.80
N ASP A 115 -13.09 4.59 -10.31
CA ASP A 115 -13.32 4.45 -11.75
C ASP A 115 -12.97 5.76 -12.46
N LYS A 116 -11.99 5.68 -13.38
CA LYS A 116 -11.51 6.83 -14.15
C LYS A 116 -12.57 7.46 -15.06
N ARG A 117 -13.67 6.77 -15.35
CA ARG A 117 -14.76 7.25 -16.21
C ARG A 117 -15.73 8.17 -15.48
N LEU A 118 -15.74 8.13 -14.14
CA LEU A 118 -16.63 8.94 -13.32
C LEU A 118 -15.91 10.18 -12.80
N PRO A 119 -16.53 11.39 -12.94
CA PRO A 119 -15.90 12.61 -12.45
C PRO A 119 -15.87 12.69 -10.94
N VAL A 120 -14.82 13.31 -10.39
CA VAL A 120 -14.73 13.67 -8.98
C VAL A 120 -15.13 15.13 -8.80
N ARG A 121 -16.06 15.40 -7.90
CA ARG A 121 -16.61 16.73 -7.64
C ARG A 121 -16.72 17.00 -6.15
N VAL A 122 -16.62 18.25 -5.76
CA VAL A 122 -16.85 18.73 -4.41
C VAL A 122 -17.99 19.74 -4.41
N GLN A 123 -18.88 19.61 -3.44
CA GLN A 123 -19.96 20.54 -3.23
C GLN A 123 -19.86 21.17 -1.83
N SER A 124 -19.89 22.50 -1.78
CA SER A 124 -19.89 23.28 -0.53
C SER A 124 -18.70 22.95 0.41
N HIS A 125 -17.55 22.56 -0.11
CA HIS A 125 -16.35 22.16 0.64
C HIS A 125 -16.57 21.06 1.71
N ARG A 126 -17.73 20.38 1.70
CA ARG A 126 -18.13 19.40 2.70
C ARG A 126 -18.54 18.04 2.14
N LYS A 127 -18.86 17.99 0.86
CA LYS A 127 -19.37 16.76 0.20
C LYS A 127 -18.47 16.40 -0.97
N LEU A 128 -17.89 15.22 -0.92
CA LEU A 128 -17.09 14.64 -1.98
C LEU A 128 -17.96 13.64 -2.76
N PHE A 129 -17.97 13.76 -4.08
CA PHE A 129 -18.71 12.87 -4.98
C PHE A 129 -17.78 12.22 -5.98
N HIS A 130 -18.05 10.96 -6.29
CA HIS A 130 -17.48 10.23 -7.40
C HIS A 130 -18.62 9.77 -8.31
N GLY A 131 -18.81 10.45 -9.44
CA GLY A 131 -20.02 10.33 -10.22
C GLY A 131 -21.27 10.68 -9.40
N PRO A 132 -22.28 9.78 -9.30
CA PRO A 132 -23.47 10.00 -8.48
C PRO A 132 -23.26 9.64 -6.99
N PHE A 133 -22.15 9.00 -6.64
CA PHE A 133 -21.92 8.44 -5.31
C PHE A 133 -21.32 9.47 -4.35
N ASN A 134 -22.00 9.70 -3.22
CA ASN A 134 -21.48 10.50 -2.12
C ASN A 134 -20.41 9.70 -1.35
N ARG A 135 -19.21 10.26 -1.20
CA ARG A 135 -18.07 9.66 -0.52
C ARG A 135 -17.86 10.18 0.90
N LYS A 136 -18.90 10.81 1.50
CA LYS A 136 -18.84 11.25 2.89
C LYS A 136 -18.45 10.11 3.86
N PRO A 137 -18.99 8.90 3.77
CA PRO A 137 -18.59 7.81 4.67
C PRO A 137 -17.08 7.54 4.63
N ARG A 138 -16.45 7.60 3.46
CA ARG A 138 -15.01 7.37 3.33
C ARG A 138 -14.16 8.48 3.95
N LEU A 139 -14.62 9.72 3.90
CA LEU A 139 -13.97 10.83 4.60
C LEU A 139 -14.11 10.70 6.12
N ASP A 140 -15.30 10.31 6.58
CA ASP A 140 -15.55 10.13 8.01
C ASP A 140 -14.73 8.95 8.56
N GLU A 141 -14.54 7.88 7.78
CA GLU A 141 -13.71 6.72 8.10
C GLU A 141 -12.23 7.11 8.20
N ALA A 142 -11.65 7.76 7.18
CA ALA A 142 -10.27 8.20 7.18
C ALA A 142 -9.96 9.14 8.37
N ARG A 143 -10.88 10.04 8.70
CA ARG A 143 -10.75 10.91 9.87
C ARG A 143 -10.79 10.12 11.17
N TRP A 144 -11.73 9.19 11.30
CA TRP A 144 -11.86 8.36 12.48
C TRP A 144 -10.61 7.50 12.71
N GLU A 145 -10.10 6.85 11.66
CA GLU A 145 -8.88 6.04 11.71
C GLU A 145 -7.68 6.85 12.19
N ALA A 146 -7.48 8.04 11.64
CA ALA A 146 -6.41 8.94 12.07
C ALA A 146 -6.59 9.40 13.53
N THR A 147 -7.83 9.65 13.97
CA THR A 147 -8.14 10.03 15.36
C THR A 147 -7.83 8.87 16.31
N GLN A 148 -8.24 7.65 15.99
CA GLN A 148 -7.94 6.49 16.83
C GLN A 148 -6.42 6.23 16.94
N ALA A 149 -5.70 6.28 15.82
CA ALA A 149 -4.25 6.14 15.83
C ALA A 149 -3.56 7.26 16.64
N SER A 150 -4.03 8.49 16.48
CA SER A 150 -3.55 9.64 17.26
C SER A 150 -3.72 9.39 18.76
N GLN A 151 -4.89 8.93 19.18
CA GLN A 151 -5.20 8.64 20.57
C GLN A 151 -4.30 7.54 21.15
N LEU A 152 -4.21 6.40 20.47
CA LEU A 152 -3.38 5.26 20.90
C LEU A 152 -1.89 5.65 21.02
N ILE A 153 -1.35 6.38 20.05
CA ILE A 153 0.05 6.79 20.06
C ILE A 153 0.29 7.86 21.13
N SER A 154 -0.65 8.78 21.32
CA SER A 154 -0.56 9.82 22.35
C SER A 154 -0.57 9.24 23.75
N GLU A 155 -1.43 8.25 24.01
CA GLU A 155 -1.48 7.52 25.28
C GLU A 155 -0.15 6.79 25.55
N ALA A 156 0.41 6.12 24.57
CA ALA A 156 1.69 5.40 24.69
C ALA A 156 2.87 6.35 24.98
N LEU A 157 2.84 7.57 24.44
CA LEU A 157 3.91 8.55 24.59
C LEU A 157 3.68 9.54 25.76
N GLY A 158 2.50 9.55 26.37
CA GLY A 158 2.13 10.52 27.41
C GLY A 158 2.08 11.97 26.91
N ARG A 159 1.97 12.20 25.62
CA ARG A 159 1.85 13.52 24.99
C ARG A 159 0.97 13.50 23.75
N GLU A 160 0.34 14.61 23.43
CA GLU A 160 -0.52 14.71 22.24
C GLU A 160 0.28 14.60 20.95
N ILE A 161 -0.16 13.69 20.08
CA ILE A 161 0.36 13.49 18.72
C ILE A 161 -0.77 13.72 17.74
N THR A 162 -0.69 14.78 16.94
CA THR A 162 -1.67 15.03 15.88
C THR A 162 -1.32 14.25 14.63
N ILE A 163 -2.27 13.46 14.11
CA ILE A 163 -2.15 12.73 12.84
C ILE A 163 -3.06 13.37 11.79
N VAL A 164 -2.49 13.75 10.67
CA VAL A 164 -3.24 14.38 9.57
C VAL A 164 -3.84 13.30 8.67
N PRO A 165 -5.19 13.18 8.61
CA PRO A 165 -5.84 12.23 7.72
C PRO A 165 -5.80 12.69 6.27
N SER A 166 -5.67 11.74 5.34
CA SER A 166 -5.70 12.04 3.92
C SER A 166 -6.26 10.91 3.08
N LEU A 167 -6.80 11.30 1.91
CA LEU A 167 -7.34 10.39 0.92
C LEU A 167 -6.62 10.60 -0.42
N ALA A 168 -5.78 9.64 -0.78
CA ALA A 168 -5.03 9.60 -2.02
C ALA A 168 -5.81 8.83 -3.10
N ILE A 169 -6.39 9.55 -4.06
CA ILE A 169 -7.27 8.97 -5.08
C ILE A 169 -6.49 8.67 -6.35
N TYR A 170 -6.58 7.43 -6.84
CA TYR A 170 -6.03 6.96 -8.11
C TYR A 170 -7.15 6.64 -9.09
N GLY A 171 -6.95 7.01 -10.34
CA GLY A 171 -7.86 6.69 -11.46
C GLY A 171 -8.39 7.94 -12.14
N PRO A 172 -9.43 8.59 -11.61
CA PRO A 172 -10.00 9.77 -12.24
C PRO A 172 -9.09 11.00 -12.09
N PRO A 173 -9.19 11.98 -12.98
CA PRO A 173 -8.56 13.28 -12.79
C PRO A 173 -9.21 14.00 -11.61
N ILE A 174 -8.37 14.57 -10.73
CA ILE A 174 -8.81 15.41 -9.61
C ILE A 174 -8.66 16.87 -10.01
N PRO A 175 -9.75 17.68 -10.02
CA PRO A 175 -9.71 19.05 -10.54
C PRO A 175 -9.00 20.06 -9.63
N TRP A 176 -8.49 19.62 -8.47
CA TRP A 176 -7.67 20.41 -7.55
C TRP A 176 -6.35 19.71 -7.28
N ARG A 177 -5.41 20.42 -6.67
CA ARG A 177 -4.14 19.82 -6.24
C ARG A 177 -4.29 19.13 -4.88
N ILE A 178 -4.72 19.88 -3.87
CA ILE A 178 -4.98 19.43 -2.51
C ILE A 178 -6.19 20.22 -2.02
N LEU A 179 -7.18 19.55 -1.49
CA LEU A 179 -8.37 20.16 -0.93
C LEU A 179 -8.71 19.53 0.41
N ASN A 180 -8.81 20.36 1.45
CA ASN A 180 -9.28 19.88 2.74
C ASN A 180 -10.82 19.80 2.73
N ILE A 181 -11.35 18.60 2.98
CA ILE A 181 -12.78 18.33 3.04
C ILE A 181 -13.06 17.61 4.36
N ARG A 182 -13.77 18.25 5.27
CA ARG A 182 -14.10 17.66 6.58
C ARG A 182 -12.84 17.21 7.35
N GLU A 183 -11.83 18.05 7.39
CA GLU A 183 -10.54 17.78 8.04
C GLU A 183 -9.69 16.68 7.38
N VAL A 184 -10.11 16.15 6.23
CA VAL A 184 -9.34 15.18 5.44
C VAL A 184 -8.75 15.86 4.22
N ASP A 185 -7.46 15.72 4.00
CA ASP A 185 -6.79 16.24 2.81
C ASP A 185 -6.99 15.27 1.64
N VAL A 186 -7.66 15.72 0.59
CA VAL A 186 -8.02 14.92 -0.59
C VAL A 186 -7.21 15.38 -1.78
N PHE A 187 -6.52 14.45 -2.45
CA PHE A 187 -5.66 14.75 -3.59
C PHE A 187 -5.47 13.54 -4.53
N SER A 188 -4.93 13.81 -5.72
CA SER A 188 -4.50 12.73 -6.62
C SER A 188 -3.34 11.96 -6.01
N GLY A 189 -3.41 10.62 -6.00
CA GLY A 189 -2.41 9.74 -5.40
C GLY A 189 -0.98 10.00 -5.86
N GLY A 190 -0.78 10.53 -7.08
CA GLY A 190 0.54 10.97 -7.56
C GLY A 190 1.16 12.13 -6.78
N LEU A 191 0.40 12.83 -5.96
CA LEU A 191 0.86 13.99 -5.18
C LEU A 191 1.27 13.66 -3.74
N VAL A 192 1.12 12.43 -3.26
CA VAL A 192 1.40 12.01 -1.87
C VAL A 192 2.74 12.57 -1.37
N ARG A 193 3.84 12.30 -2.09
CA ARG A 193 5.16 12.79 -1.69
C ARG A 193 5.21 14.30 -1.56
N LYS A 194 4.71 15.01 -2.60
CA LYS A 194 4.75 16.47 -2.64
C LYS A 194 3.87 17.08 -1.54
N TRP A 195 2.76 16.43 -1.21
CA TRP A 195 1.87 16.85 -0.13
C TRP A 195 2.58 16.76 1.23
N ILE A 196 3.24 15.64 1.52
CA ILE A 196 3.97 15.44 2.78
C ILE A 196 5.16 16.40 2.89
N THR A 197 6.01 16.47 1.85
CA THR A 197 7.30 17.20 1.93
C THR A 197 7.18 18.72 1.87
N LYS A 198 6.03 19.27 1.48
CA LYS A 198 5.84 20.73 1.40
C LYS A 198 5.45 21.39 2.73
N ARG A 199 5.16 20.60 3.75
CA ARG A 199 4.81 21.11 5.07
C ARG A 199 6.07 21.54 5.82
N GLU A 200 5.91 22.46 6.76
CA GLU A 200 7.01 22.88 7.63
C GLU A 200 7.52 21.74 8.50
N LYS A 201 8.80 21.73 8.77
CA LYS A 201 9.42 20.75 9.67
C LYS A 201 9.03 21.08 11.09
N SER A 202 8.46 20.10 11.80
CA SER A 202 7.96 20.25 13.17
C SER A 202 8.49 19.19 14.14
N LEU A 203 9.12 18.12 13.62
CA LEU A 203 9.63 17.01 14.43
C LEU A 203 11.13 16.83 14.26
N THR A 204 11.80 16.59 15.38
CA THR A 204 13.19 16.17 15.45
C THR A 204 13.35 14.68 15.14
N ILE A 205 14.56 14.22 14.87
CA ILE A 205 14.86 12.80 14.62
C ILE A 205 14.45 11.94 15.83
N ALA A 206 14.76 12.38 17.04
CA ALA A 206 14.41 11.65 18.27
C ALA A 206 12.89 11.52 18.45
N GLU A 207 12.12 12.55 18.10
CA GLU A 207 10.66 12.50 18.15
C GLU A 207 10.09 11.57 17.07
N ILE A 208 10.66 11.57 15.86
CA ILE A 208 10.27 10.65 14.79
C ILE A 208 10.47 9.21 15.23
N ASP A 209 11.62 8.88 15.82
CA ASP A 209 11.94 7.53 16.29
C ASP A 209 11.02 7.11 17.43
N ALA A 210 10.73 8.00 18.38
CA ALA A 210 9.82 7.73 19.49
C ALA A 210 8.39 7.48 19.01
N ILE A 211 7.87 8.34 18.11
CA ILE A 211 6.51 8.20 17.55
C ILE A 211 6.41 6.93 16.71
N TYR A 212 7.40 6.64 15.89
CA TYR A 212 7.42 5.43 15.08
C TYR A 212 7.40 4.16 15.94
N SER A 213 8.26 4.10 16.98
CA SER A 213 8.33 2.95 17.88
C SER A 213 7.02 2.76 18.66
N ALA A 214 6.42 3.85 19.16
CA ALA A 214 5.13 3.78 19.82
C ALA A 214 4.03 3.29 18.86
N ALA A 215 3.99 3.83 17.63
CA ALA A 215 3.03 3.41 16.62
C ALA A 215 3.17 1.93 16.26
N GLU A 216 4.40 1.43 16.16
CA GLU A 216 4.68 0.01 15.87
C GLU A 216 4.17 -0.92 16.98
N GLN A 217 4.24 -0.47 18.23
CA GLN A 217 3.76 -1.22 19.40
C GLN A 217 2.24 -1.23 19.54
N VAL A 218 1.58 -0.07 19.35
CA VAL A 218 0.14 0.06 19.62
C VAL A 218 -0.75 -0.25 18.41
N LEU A 219 -0.18 -0.23 17.20
CA LEU A 219 -0.86 -0.55 15.96
C LEU A 219 -0.24 -1.82 15.35
N PRO A 220 -0.75 -3.01 15.67
CA PRO A 220 -0.19 -4.27 15.16
C PRO A 220 -0.37 -4.39 13.65
N PRO A 221 0.48 -5.17 12.96
CA PRO A 221 0.26 -5.47 11.54
C PRO A 221 -1.09 -6.17 11.37
N ARG A 222 -1.84 -5.78 10.35
CA ARG A 222 -3.14 -6.42 10.06
C ARG A 222 -2.99 -7.84 9.54
N TYR A 223 -1.87 -8.11 8.89
CA TYR A 223 -1.57 -9.40 8.27
C TYR A 223 -0.25 -9.92 8.84
N GLU A 224 -0.32 -10.99 9.59
CA GLU A 224 0.81 -11.82 9.97
C GLU A 224 1.07 -12.92 8.94
#